data_4c5cf975d3a68ada3a31a084778b3944
#
_entry.id   4c5cf975d3a68ada3a31a084778b3944
#
_cell.length_a   1.000
_cell.length_b   1.000
_cell.length_c   1.000
_cell.angle_alpha   90.00
_cell.angle_beta   90.00
_cell.angle_gamma   90.00
#
_symmetry.space_group_name_H-M   'P 1'
#
loop_
_entity.id
_entity.type
_entity.pdbx_description
1 polymer ?
#
loop_
_entity_poly.entity_id
_entity_poly.type
_entity_poly.pdbx_seq_one_letter_code
_entity_poly.pdbx_strand_id
1 'polypeptide(L)'
;MTKWVVSSFSVLVFIIILFFNVQNNSEVKDEFNTNLANVSNEEMEAVIVENPDIHPMRMALANRYFDEVNYSDALPHYMYIAENSSDSELKSFALAQIGWMVYESNNIQVATTYINESLRINNDSLVAKSYLGIIYIQDPETKTEGIDCLLYTSPSPRDATT
;
A
#
# COMPACT_ATOMS: atom_id res chain seq x y z
N MET A 1 -48.81 -5.14 -18.59
CA MET A 1 -47.66 -4.20 -18.81
C MET A 1 -47.00 -3.70 -17.51
N THR A 2 -47.56 -3.91 -16.34
CA THR A 2 -47.04 -3.38 -15.05
C THR A 2 -45.83 -4.15 -14.45
N LYS A 3 -45.67 -5.44 -14.74
CA LYS A 3 -44.58 -6.26 -14.14
C LYS A 3 -43.18 -5.92 -14.65
N TRP A 4 -43.06 -5.49 -15.89
CA TRP A 4 -41.76 -5.10 -16.50
C TRP A 4 -41.25 -3.74 -16.02
N VAL A 5 -42.15 -2.82 -15.75
CA VAL A 5 -41.78 -1.49 -15.24
C VAL A 5 -41.24 -1.54 -13.80
N VAL A 6 -41.82 -2.40 -12.94
CA VAL A 6 -41.37 -2.56 -11.55
C VAL A 6 -39.96 -3.21 -11.51
N SER A 7 -39.70 -4.19 -12.38
CA SER A 7 -38.38 -4.82 -12.48
C SER A 7 -37.28 -3.82 -12.94
N SER A 8 -37.59 -3.00 -13.95
CA SER A 8 -36.65 -1.99 -14.46
C SER A 8 -36.34 -0.90 -13.42
N PHE A 9 -37.32 -0.48 -12.64
CA PHE A 9 -37.14 0.53 -11.59
C PHE A 9 -36.29 0.00 -10.42
N SER A 10 -36.46 -1.27 -10.05
CA SER A 10 -35.67 -1.93 -8.99
C SER A 10 -34.18 -2.03 -9.37
N VAL A 11 -33.87 -2.36 -10.62
CA VAL A 11 -32.48 -2.44 -11.13
C VAL A 11 -31.83 -1.05 -11.14
N LEU A 12 -32.58 -0.03 -11.55
CA LEU A 12 -32.06 1.35 -11.59
C LEU A 12 -31.75 1.90 -10.20
N VAL A 13 -32.62 1.63 -9.21
CA VAL A 13 -32.38 1.98 -7.80
C VAL A 13 -31.16 1.23 -7.25
N PHE A 14 -30.98 -0.04 -7.60
CA PHE A 14 -29.81 -0.82 -7.16
C PHE A 14 -28.50 -0.28 -7.74
N ILE A 15 -28.49 0.12 -9.00
CA ILE A 15 -27.34 0.76 -9.66
C ILE A 15 -27.01 2.11 -9.00
N ILE A 16 -28.03 2.91 -8.67
CA ILE A 16 -27.84 4.19 -7.97
C ILE A 16 -27.25 3.97 -6.57
N ILE A 17 -27.74 2.97 -5.82
CA ILE A 17 -27.20 2.63 -4.49
C ILE A 17 -25.74 2.16 -4.59
N LEU A 18 -25.39 1.34 -5.59
CA LEU A 18 -24.01 0.91 -5.81
C LEU A 18 -23.11 2.09 -6.21
N PHE A 19 -23.61 3.01 -7.06
CA PHE A 19 -22.86 4.19 -7.47
C PHE A 19 -22.58 5.14 -6.29
N PHE A 20 -23.58 5.39 -5.44
CA PHE A 20 -23.40 6.20 -4.21
C PHE A 20 -22.47 5.51 -3.20
N ASN A 21 -22.50 4.18 -3.08
CA ASN A 21 -21.61 3.44 -2.19
C ASN A 21 -20.15 3.48 -2.65
N VAL A 22 -19.91 3.45 -3.96
CA VAL A 22 -18.56 3.58 -4.55
C VAL A 22 -18.02 5.01 -4.38
N GLN A 23 -18.85 6.05 -4.58
CA GLN A 23 -18.42 7.43 -4.37
C GLN A 23 -18.14 7.76 -2.89
N ASN A 24 -19.00 7.32 -1.97
CA ASN A 24 -18.75 7.54 -0.53
C ASN A 24 -17.47 6.87 -0.02
N ASN A 25 -17.08 5.71 -0.57
CA ASN A 25 -15.81 5.08 -0.20
C ASN A 25 -14.58 5.82 -0.72
N SER A 26 -14.69 6.54 -1.83
CA SER A 26 -13.61 7.37 -2.37
C SER A 26 -13.44 8.66 -1.56
N GLU A 27 -14.54 9.35 -1.26
CA GLU A 27 -14.53 10.58 -0.48
C GLU A 27 -14.03 10.38 0.95
N VAL A 28 -14.39 9.25 1.60
CA VAL A 28 -13.92 8.93 2.96
C VAL A 28 -12.41 8.68 2.99
N LYS A 29 -11.84 8.06 1.97
CA LYS A 29 -10.38 7.87 1.89
C LYS A 29 -9.64 9.19 1.67
N ASP A 30 -10.16 10.06 0.84
CA ASP A 30 -9.54 11.36 0.55
C ASP A 30 -9.68 12.33 1.74
N GLU A 31 -10.81 12.33 2.44
CA GLU A 31 -11.04 13.15 3.63
C GLU A 31 -10.16 12.70 4.81
N PHE A 32 -9.97 11.39 5.00
CA PHE A 32 -9.10 10.85 6.03
C PHE A 32 -7.63 11.24 5.77
N ASN A 33 -7.13 11.11 4.55
CA ASN A 33 -5.77 11.50 4.18
C ASN A 33 -5.54 13.01 4.30
N THR A 34 -6.51 13.84 3.93
CA THR A 34 -6.42 15.31 4.04
C THR A 34 -6.41 15.76 5.50
N ASN A 35 -7.14 15.07 6.36
CA ASN A 35 -7.17 15.36 7.80
C ASN A 35 -5.85 15.00 8.49
N LEU A 36 -5.23 13.88 8.13
CA LEU A 36 -3.95 13.47 8.73
C LEU A 36 -2.80 14.43 8.38
N ALA A 37 -2.82 15.07 7.21
CA ALA A 37 -1.75 15.97 6.79
C ALA A 37 -1.50 17.15 7.78
N ASN A 38 -2.51 17.53 8.56
CA ASN A 38 -2.43 18.62 9.55
C ASN A 38 -2.17 18.15 10.98
N VAL A 39 -2.13 16.82 11.22
CA VAL A 39 -1.86 16.25 12.55
C VAL A 39 -0.36 16.05 12.71
N SER A 40 0.22 16.45 13.85
CA SER A 40 1.65 16.26 14.10
C SER A 40 2.01 14.80 14.35
N ASN A 41 3.29 14.43 14.20
CA ASN A 41 3.75 13.07 14.48
C ASN A 41 3.50 12.70 15.96
N GLU A 42 3.72 13.63 16.89
CA GLU A 42 3.50 13.43 18.33
C GLU A 42 2.02 13.16 18.65
N GLU A 43 1.10 13.86 17.98
CA GLU A 43 -0.33 13.63 18.15
C GLU A 43 -0.73 12.26 17.59
N MET A 44 -0.18 11.86 16.45
CA MET A 44 -0.42 10.54 15.87
C MET A 44 0.13 9.43 16.78
N GLU A 45 1.32 9.60 17.33
CA GLU A 45 1.90 8.67 18.32
C GLU A 45 1.00 8.51 19.54
N ALA A 46 0.52 9.62 20.11
CA ALA A 46 -0.36 9.57 21.28
C ALA A 46 -1.64 8.75 21.01
N VAL A 47 -2.27 8.96 19.84
CA VAL A 47 -3.45 8.19 19.42
C VAL A 47 -3.13 6.71 19.21
N ILE A 48 -1.97 6.40 18.60
CA ILE A 48 -1.53 5.03 18.33
C ILE A 48 -1.21 4.27 19.63
N VAL A 49 -0.69 4.96 20.66
CA VAL A 49 -0.47 4.35 21.99
C VAL A 49 -1.78 3.93 22.64
N GLU A 50 -2.83 4.76 22.54
CA GLU A 50 -4.15 4.45 23.08
C GLU A 50 -4.92 3.43 22.23
N ASN A 51 -4.69 3.43 20.92
CA ASN A 51 -5.38 2.59 19.94
C ASN A 51 -4.38 1.89 19.00
N PRO A 52 -3.66 0.87 19.46
CA PRO A 52 -2.56 0.28 18.71
C PRO A 52 -2.97 -0.34 17.37
N ASP A 53 -4.22 -0.76 17.23
CA ASP A 53 -4.75 -1.42 16.03
C ASP A 53 -5.31 -0.44 14.98
N ILE A 54 -5.10 0.87 15.14
CA ILE A 54 -5.47 1.86 14.13
C ILE A 54 -4.45 1.85 12.97
N HIS A 55 -4.43 0.73 12.22
CA HIS A 55 -3.43 0.46 11.19
C HIS A 55 -3.29 1.55 10.12
N PRO A 56 -4.38 2.20 9.62
CA PRO A 56 -4.23 3.26 8.61
C PRO A 56 -3.47 4.48 9.14
N MET A 57 -3.70 4.92 10.39
CA MET A 57 -2.96 6.03 10.99
C MET A 57 -1.51 5.65 11.26
N ARG A 58 -1.28 4.43 11.77
CA ARG A 58 0.06 3.90 11.99
C ARG A 58 0.85 3.82 10.68
N MET A 59 0.21 3.41 9.57
CA MET A 59 0.82 3.40 8.24
C MET A 59 1.17 4.81 7.77
N ALA A 60 0.26 5.77 7.95
CA ALA A 60 0.51 7.16 7.57
C ALA A 60 1.71 7.76 8.33
N LEU A 61 1.81 7.48 9.62
CA LEU A 61 2.94 7.94 10.44
C LEU A 61 4.25 7.26 10.03
N ALA A 62 4.21 5.94 9.81
CA ALA A 62 5.38 5.18 9.32
C ALA A 62 5.89 5.74 7.98
N ASN A 63 4.97 6.06 7.05
CA ASN A 63 5.33 6.66 5.77
C ASN A 63 5.98 8.04 5.93
N ARG A 64 5.50 8.89 6.86
CA ARG A 64 6.16 10.19 7.13
C ARG A 64 7.59 10.01 7.59
N TYR A 65 7.80 9.16 8.59
CA TYR A 65 9.15 8.87 9.08
C TYR A 65 10.03 8.27 7.97
N PHE A 66 9.45 7.42 7.13
CA PHE A 66 10.17 6.84 5.98
C PHE A 66 10.58 7.90 4.96
N ASP A 67 9.69 8.83 4.60
CA ASP A 67 9.94 9.92 3.66
C ASP A 67 10.99 10.90 4.20
N GLU A 68 11.06 11.06 5.53
CA GLU A 68 12.07 11.83 6.25
C GLU A 68 13.41 11.06 6.41
N VAL A 69 13.49 9.82 5.89
CA VAL A 69 14.64 8.91 6.08
C VAL A 69 14.89 8.59 7.55
N ASN A 70 13.92 8.81 8.39
CA ASN A 70 13.95 8.46 9.81
C ASN A 70 13.51 7.00 10.01
N TYR A 71 14.35 6.07 9.57
CA TYR A 71 14.03 4.65 9.57
C TYR A 71 13.94 4.05 10.99
N SER A 72 14.60 4.66 11.98
CA SER A 72 14.52 4.22 13.37
C SER A 72 13.11 4.34 13.95
N ASP A 73 12.38 5.39 13.57
CA ASP A 73 11.01 5.62 14.02
C ASP A 73 9.98 5.00 13.08
N ALA A 74 10.27 4.87 11.78
CA ALA A 74 9.40 4.20 10.81
C ALA A 74 9.27 2.68 11.09
N LEU A 75 10.39 2.02 11.39
CA LEU A 75 10.48 0.56 11.47
C LEU A 75 9.52 -0.07 12.49
N PRO A 76 9.38 0.40 13.73
CA PRO A 76 8.46 -0.19 14.70
C PRO A 76 6.99 -0.19 14.22
N HIS A 77 6.57 0.87 13.51
CA HIS A 77 5.20 0.97 13.00
C HIS A 77 4.97 0.00 11.86
N TYR A 78 5.89 -0.11 10.89
CA TYR A 78 5.77 -1.10 9.82
C TYR A 78 5.81 -2.52 10.35
N MET A 79 6.68 -2.83 11.31
CA MET A 79 6.74 -4.15 11.94
C MET A 79 5.41 -4.49 12.62
N TYR A 80 4.83 -3.55 13.39
CA TYR A 80 3.53 -3.77 14.01
C TYR A 80 2.44 -4.11 12.99
N ILE A 81 2.38 -3.39 11.87
CA ILE A 81 1.40 -3.66 10.80
C ILE A 81 1.67 -5.01 10.15
N ALA A 82 2.93 -5.33 9.85
CA ALA A 82 3.30 -6.61 9.25
C ALA A 82 2.93 -7.82 10.13
N GLU A 83 2.97 -7.67 11.43
CA GLU A 83 2.64 -8.72 12.39
C GLU A 83 1.13 -8.82 12.67
N ASN A 84 0.44 -7.67 12.88
CA ASN A 84 -0.88 -7.62 13.47
C ASN A 84 -2.01 -7.31 12.48
N SER A 85 -1.73 -6.76 11.30
CA SER A 85 -2.78 -6.46 10.34
C SER A 85 -3.37 -7.72 9.72
N SER A 86 -4.69 -7.78 9.62
CA SER A 86 -5.42 -8.77 8.81
C SER A 86 -5.56 -8.35 7.35
N ASP A 87 -5.29 -7.08 7.03
CA ASP A 87 -5.32 -6.56 5.67
C ASP A 87 -4.04 -6.94 4.93
N SER A 88 -4.19 -7.76 3.89
CA SER A 88 -3.06 -8.27 3.10
C SER A 88 -2.34 -7.17 2.31
N GLU A 89 -3.02 -6.11 1.91
CA GLU A 89 -2.43 -4.98 1.20
C GLU A 89 -1.54 -4.16 2.13
N LEU A 90 -2.05 -3.79 3.31
CA LEU A 90 -1.28 -3.08 4.34
C LEU A 90 -0.08 -3.91 4.81
N LYS A 91 -0.29 -5.21 5.04
CA LYS A 91 0.77 -6.12 5.48
C LYS A 91 1.88 -6.26 4.43
N SER A 92 1.50 -6.47 3.18
CA SER A 92 2.44 -6.56 2.07
C SER A 92 3.21 -5.26 1.89
N PHE A 93 2.53 -4.11 1.92
CA PHE A 93 3.18 -2.80 1.82
C PHE A 93 4.19 -2.58 2.95
N ALA A 94 3.82 -2.85 4.19
CA ALA A 94 4.72 -2.71 5.35
C ALA A 94 5.99 -3.57 5.19
N LEU A 95 5.84 -4.83 4.75
CA LEU A 95 6.98 -5.72 4.50
C LEU A 95 7.89 -5.20 3.37
N ALA A 96 7.32 -4.63 2.30
CA ALA A 96 8.12 -4.04 1.23
C ALA A 96 8.93 -2.84 1.75
N GLN A 97 8.34 -1.98 2.57
CA GLN A 97 9.05 -0.84 3.18
C GLN A 97 10.15 -1.29 4.14
N ILE A 98 9.90 -2.30 4.97
CA ILE A 98 10.94 -2.92 5.80
C ILE A 98 12.08 -3.44 4.92
N GLY A 99 11.75 -4.16 3.84
CA GLY A 99 12.73 -4.64 2.89
C GLY A 99 13.60 -3.53 2.30
N TRP A 100 12.99 -2.40 1.92
CA TRP A 100 13.73 -1.25 1.41
C TRP A 100 14.67 -0.64 2.46
N MET A 101 14.19 -0.42 3.69
CA MET A 101 15.04 0.10 4.78
C MET A 101 16.25 -0.82 5.07
N VAL A 102 16.03 -2.13 5.01
CA VAL A 102 17.11 -3.14 5.17
C VAL A 102 18.09 -3.08 3.98
N TYR A 103 17.59 -2.86 2.77
CA TYR A 103 18.43 -2.64 1.58
C TYR A 103 19.32 -1.40 1.73
N GLU A 104 18.76 -0.28 2.17
CA GLU A 104 19.51 0.95 2.46
C GLU A 104 20.59 0.75 3.53
N SER A 105 20.42 -0.21 4.43
CA SER A 105 21.44 -0.64 5.38
C SER A 105 22.50 -1.60 4.80
N ASN A 106 22.49 -1.81 3.48
CA ASN A 106 23.38 -2.67 2.73
C ASN A 106 23.26 -4.18 3.05
N ASN A 107 22.11 -4.63 3.55
CA ASN A 107 21.84 -6.04 3.78
C ASN A 107 20.89 -6.63 2.72
N ILE A 108 21.43 -6.81 1.51
CA ILE A 108 20.67 -7.20 0.32
C ILE A 108 19.91 -8.51 0.52
N GLN A 109 20.53 -9.50 1.16
CA GLN A 109 19.92 -10.83 1.35
C GLN A 109 18.68 -10.77 2.25
N VAL A 110 18.75 -10.04 3.35
CA VAL A 110 17.62 -9.87 4.27
C VAL A 110 16.54 -8.99 3.62
N ALA A 111 16.95 -7.93 2.91
CA ALA A 111 16.04 -7.06 2.15
C ALA A 111 15.19 -7.87 1.15
N THR A 112 15.85 -8.69 0.34
CA THR A 112 15.19 -9.56 -0.64
C THR A 112 14.22 -10.56 0.04
N THR A 113 14.55 -11.04 1.24
CA THR A 113 13.65 -11.91 2.01
C THR A 113 12.35 -11.20 2.38
N TYR A 114 12.42 -9.97 2.90
CA TYR A 114 11.23 -9.18 3.24
C TYR A 114 10.38 -8.83 2.01
N ILE A 115 11.03 -8.45 0.90
CA ILE A 115 10.33 -8.09 -0.34
C ILE A 115 9.66 -9.33 -0.95
N ASN A 116 10.30 -10.49 -0.93
CA ASN A 116 9.68 -11.72 -1.41
C ASN A 116 8.51 -12.16 -0.51
N GLU A 117 8.60 -11.95 0.80
CA GLU A 117 7.47 -12.21 1.70
C GLU A 117 6.30 -11.25 1.43
N SER A 118 6.58 -9.98 1.13
CA SER A 118 5.58 -9.03 0.65
C SER A 118 4.86 -9.56 -0.60
N LEU A 119 5.59 -10.02 -1.61
CA LEU A 119 5.05 -10.59 -2.85
C LEU A 119 4.31 -11.90 -2.63
N ARG A 120 4.68 -12.69 -1.63
CA ARG A 120 3.96 -13.91 -1.25
C ARG A 120 2.57 -13.60 -0.70
N ILE A 121 2.42 -12.49 0.03
CA ILE A 121 1.14 -12.03 0.60
C ILE A 121 0.28 -11.34 -0.47
N ASN A 122 0.89 -10.48 -1.27
CA ASN A 122 0.25 -9.78 -2.38
C ASN A 122 1.17 -9.77 -3.61
N ASN A 123 0.94 -10.71 -4.53
CA ASN A 123 1.76 -10.87 -5.73
C ASN A 123 1.62 -9.71 -6.72
N ASP A 124 0.62 -8.84 -6.55
CA ASP A 124 0.39 -7.65 -7.38
C ASP A 124 0.94 -6.36 -6.77
N SER A 125 1.64 -6.45 -5.63
CA SER A 125 2.28 -5.30 -5.00
C SER A 125 3.30 -4.64 -5.93
N LEU A 126 2.93 -3.48 -6.50
CA LEU A 126 3.80 -2.71 -7.39
C LEU A 126 5.06 -2.21 -6.65
N VAL A 127 4.90 -1.83 -5.38
CA VAL A 127 6.02 -1.36 -4.56
C VAL A 127 7.05 -2.47 -4.37
N ALA A 128 6.63 -3.67 -3.97
CA ALA A 128 7.53 -4.79 -3.78
C ALA A 128 8.22 -5.22 -5.08
N LYS A 129 7.49 -5.28 -6.21
CA LYS A 129 8.07 -5.54 -7.53
C LYS A 129 9.10 -4.50 -7.93
N SER A 130 8.79 -3.21 -7.69
CA SER A 130 9.72 -2.13 -8.02
C SER A 130 11.01 -2.21 -7.20
N TYR A 131 10.91 -2.45 -5.89
CA TYR A 131 12.07 -2.58 -5.02
C TYR A 131 12.92 -3.80 -5.40
N LEU A 132 12.29 -4.95 -5.66
CA LEU A 132 13.01 -6.14 -6.12
C LEU A 132 13.72 -5.89 -7.45
N GLY A 133 13.06 -5.23 -8.39
CA GLY A 133 13.64 -4.85 -9.66
C GLY A 133 14.85 -3.94 -9.51
N ILE A 134 14.79 -2.95 -8.62
CA ILE A 134 15.92 -2.04 -8.33
C ILE A 134 17.11 -2.83 -7.75
N ILE A 135 16.84 -3.73 -6.80
CA ILE A 135 17.87 -4.56 -6.18
C ILE A 135 18.56 -5.45 -7.23
N TYR A 136 17.79 -6.10 -8.09
CA TYR A 136 18.31 -7.02 -9.09
C TYR A 136 19.11 -6.33 -10.20
N ILE A 137 18.77 -5.09 -10.56
CA ILE A 137 19.55 -4.33 -11.57
C ILE A 137 20.97 -4.06 -11.10
N GLN A 138 21.21 -3.98 -9.81
CA GLN A 138 22.54 -3.68 -9.27
C GLN A 138 23.48 -4.88 -9.30
N ASP A 139 22.95 -6.10 -9.36
CA ASP A 139 23.73 -7.32 -9.49
C ASP A 139 23.82 -7.71 -10.99
N PRO A 140 25.03 -7.81 -11.57
CA PRO A 140 25.21 -8.18 -12.97
C PRO A 140 24.58 -9.53 -13.35
N GLU A 141 24.49 -10.47 -12.40
CA GLU A 141 23.94 -11.82 -12.63
C GLU A 141 22.40 -11.79 -12.74
N THR A 142 21.74 -10.91 -11.99
CA THR A 142 20.26 -10.79 -11.92
C THR A 142 19.72 -9.57 -12.67
N LYS A 143 20.58 -8.78 -13.29
CA LYS A 143 20.22 -7.50 -13.94
C LYS A 143 19.07 -7.65 -14.95
N THR A 144 19.09 -8.70 -15.75
CA THR A 144 18.04 -8.93 -16.76
C THR A 144 16.67 -9.16 -16.09
N GLU A 145 16.64 -9.93 -15.02
CA GLU A 145 15.43 -10.19 -14.24
C GLU A 145 14.90 -8.90 -13.59
N GLY A 146 15.82 -8.04 -13.12
CA GLY A 146 15.46 -6.73 -12.56
C GLY A 146 14.82 -5.80 -13.59
N ILE A 147 15.36 -5.76 -14.81
CA ILE A 147 14.80 -4.98 -15.92
C ILE A 147 13.39 -5.48 -16.26
N ASP A 148 13.21 -6.78 -16.36
CA ASP A 148 11.89 -7.37 -16.64
C ASP A 148 10.88 -7.04 -15.54
N CYS A 149 11.26 -7.17 -14.27
CA CYS A 149 10.43 -6.75 -13.14
C CYS A 149 9.95 -5.30 -13.29
N LEU A 150 10.83 -4.35 -13.61
CA LEU A 150 10.48 -2.94 -13.72
C LEU A 150 9.62 -2.64 -14.96
N LEU A 151 9.85 -3.32 -16.08
CA LEU A 151 9.04 -3.16 -17.30
C LEU A 151 7.59 -3.61 -17.07
N TYR A 152 7.36 -4.68 -16.31
CA TYR A 152 6.04 -5.18 -16.01
C TYR A 152 5.33 -4.41 -14.88
N THR A 153 6.06 -3.61 -14.09
CA THR A 153 5.48 -2.74 -13.06
C THR A 153 5.13 -1.34 -13.58
N SER A 154 5.71 -0.93 -14.71
CA SER A 154 5.35 0.33 -15.35
C SER A 154 3.99 0.21 -16.04
N PRO A 155 3.06 1.17 -15.85
CA PRO A 155 1.81 1.18 -16.59
C PRO A 155 2.12 1.17 -18.08
N SER A 156 1.50 0.24 -18.81
CA SER A 156 1.69 0.14 -20.26
C SER A 156 1.27 1.47 -20.91
N PRO A 157 2.03 1.98 -21.91
CA PRO A 157 1.63 3.18 -22.64
C PRO A 157 0.24 3.07 -23.28
N ARG A 158 -0.34 1.87 -23.37
CA ARG A 158 -1.69 1.61 -23.90
C ARG A 158 -2.80 1.94 -22.91
N ASP A 159 -2.50 1.99 -21.59
CA ASP A 159 -3.49 2.27 -20.56
C ASP A 159 -3.65 3.78 -20.29
N ALA A 160 -2.82 4.62 -20.92
CA ALA A 160 -2.84 6.08 -20.81
C ALA A 160 -3.74 6.77 -21.86
N THR A 161 -4.49 6.00 -22.69
CA THR A 161 -5.33 6.55 -23.76
C THR A 161 -6.77 6.05 -23.67
N THR A 162 -7.44 6.28 -22.53
CA THR A 162 -8.91 6.23 -22.46
C THR A 162 -9.44 7.38 -21.62
#